data_7e610ca372f7ba9cdf02d4907d64e964
#
_entry.id   7e610ca372f7ba9cdf02d4907d64e964
#
_cell.length_a   1.000
_cell.length_b   1.000
_cell.length_c   1.000
_cell.angle_alpha   90.00
_cell.angle_beta   90.00
_cell.angle_gamma   90.00
#
_symmetry.space_group_name_H-M   'P 1'
#
loop_
_entity.id
_entity.type
_entity.pdbx_description
1 polymer ?
#
loop_
_entity_poly.entity_id
_entity_poly.type
_entity_poly.pdbx_seq_one_letter_code
_entity_poly.pdbx_strand_id
1 'polypeptide(L)'
;MKRAHLLSLIAILLAAVVAAGAARAVAQDGTPAAEPVAIETLARGAPAGAGGRTLLLQRIVIQPGVEIPSHRHPADLVYMIESGTFSFTVLEGSVELTRRETGATETVAVGTEVDLEAGDAMFEGEGTVHVARNAGTEPVVLLLAGVVDEAQPFIQPVEPGTPTT
;
A
#
# COMPACT_ATOMS: atom_id res chain seq x y z
N MET A 1 -69.20 7.84 -69.99
CA MET A 1 -69.41 8.92 -68.98
C MET A 1 -68.60 8.59 -67.71
N LYS A 2 -67.95 9.57 -67.20
CA LYS A 2 -67.28 9.65 -65.88
C LYS A 2 -65.80 9.23 -65.82
N ARG A 3 -65.06 10.25 -65.65
CA ARG A 3 -63.66 10.50 -65.48
C ARG A 3 -63.15 9.81 -64.24
N ALA A 4 -62.04 9.11 -64.33
CA ALA A 4 -61.27 8.65 -63.19
C ALA A 4 -60.04 9.51 -63.12
N HIS A 5 -59.85 10.15 -61.97
CA HIS A 5 -58.76 11.01 -61.68
C HIS A 5 -57.48 10.19 -61.34
N LEU A 6 -56.48 10.50 -62.15
CA LEU A 6 -55.11 10.02 -61.91
C LEU A 6 -54.52 10.78 -60.72
N LEU A 7 -54.32 10.15 -59.61
CA LEU A 7 -53.54 10.68 -58.49
C LEU A 7 -52.19 10.01 -58.48
N SER A 8 -51.21 10.77 -58.97
CA SER A 8 -49.81 10.45 -58.85
C SER A 8 -49.41 10.51 -57.36
N LEU A 9 -49.10 9.39 -56.78
CA LEU A 9 -48.42 9.30 -55.54
C LEU A 9 -46.93 9.21 -55.82
N ILE A 10 -46.22 10.33 -55.63
CA ILE A 10 -44.76 10.37 -55.59
C ILE A 10 -44.35 9.80 -54.24
N ALA A 11 -43.91 8.57 -54.24
CA ALA A 11 -43.25 7.98 -53.06
C ALA A 11 -41.83 8.52 -53.01
N ILE A 12 -41.61 9.49 -52.13
CA ILE A 12 -40.26 9.92 -51.78
C ILE A 12 -39.66 8.84 -50.92
N LEU A 13 -38.74 8.08 -51.49
CA LEU A 13 -37.93 7.10 -50.77
C LEU A 13 -36.86 7.87 -50.00
N LEU A 14 -37.12 8.16 -48.73
CA LEU A 14 -36.14 8.70 -47.82
C LEU A 14 -35.21 7.55 -47.42
N ALA A 15 -34.09 7.42 -48.10
CA ALA A 15 -33.00 6.54 -47.68
C ALA A 15 -32.33 7.13 -46.43
N ALA A 16 -32.79 6.67 -45.28
CA ALA A 16 -32.08 6.93 -44.03
C ALA A 16 -30.77 6.12 -44.04
N VAL A 17 -29.69 6.79 -44.38
CA VAL A 17 -28.33 6.28 -44.13
C VAL A 17 -28.13 6.31 -42.64
N VAL A 18 -28.40 5.18 -41.97
CA VAL A 18 -27.92 4.95 -40.62
C VAL A 18 -26.43 4.71 -40.70
N ALA A 19 -25.67 5.78 -40.55
CA ALA A 19 -24.24 5.68 -40.26
C ALA A 19 -24.13 5.04 -38.87
N ALA A 20 -24.01 3.72 -38.84
CA ALA A 20 -23.57 3.01 -37.65
C ALA A 20 -22.11 3.46 -37.35
N GLY A 21 -21.99 4.55 -36.62
CA GLY A 21 -20.75 4.93 -35.98
C GLY A 21 -20.38 3.83 -34.99
N ALA A 22 -19.55 2.90 -35.45
CA ALA A 22 -18.86 2.01 -34.53
C ALA A 22 -17.98 2.90 -33.66
N ALA A 23 -18.54 3.31 -32.51
CA ALA A 23 -17.71 3.82 -31.42
C ALA A 23 -16.74 2.69 -31.08
N ARG A 24 -15.52 2.77 -31.62
CA ARG A 24 -14.41 2.01 -31.08
C ARG A 24 -14.27 2.50 -29.65
N ALA A 25 -14.75 1.71 -28.70
CA ALA A 25 -14.28 1.80 -27.34
C ALA A 25 -12.77 1.57 -27.44
N VAL A 26 -12.00 2.63 -27.35
CA VAL A 26 -10.58 2.53 -27.07
C VAL A 26 -10.58 1.92 -25.67
N ALA A 27 -10.30 0.63 -25.59
CA ALA A 27 -9.90 0.03 -24.33
C ALA A 27 -8.69 0.86 -23.90
N GLN A 28 -8.87 1.68 -22.88
CA GLN A 28 -7.75 2.24 -22.17
C GLN A 28 -7.05 1.01 -21.60
N ASP A 29 -5.90 0.66 -22.18
CA ASP A 29 -4.92 -0.18 -21.53
C ASP A 29 -4.42 0.59 -20.31
N GLY A 30 -5.31 0.75 -19.34
CA GLY A 30 -4.96 1.25 -18.03
C GLY A 30 -4.12 0.17 -17.38
N THR A 31 -2.82 0.37 -17.33
CA THR A 31 -1.99 -0.35 -16.36
C THR A 31 -2.73 -0.29 -15.03
N PRO A 32 -3.04 -1.41 -14.38
CA PRO A 32 -3.69 -1.38 -13.08
C PRO A 32 -2.94 -0.42 -12.19
N ALA A 33 -3.64 0.47 -11.50
CA ALA A 33 -3.01 1.34 -10.53
C ALA A 33 -2.24 0.46 -9.55
N ALA A 34 -0.99 0.84 -9.24
CA ALA A 34 -0.20 0.10 -8.27
C ALA A 34 -0.95 0.08 -6.93
N GLU A 35 -0.90 -1.06 -6.25
CA GLU A 35 -1.46 -1.18 -4.89
C GLU A 35 -0.79 -0.13 -3.99
N PRO A 36 -1.55 0.61 -3.15
CA PRO A 36 -1.00 1.61 -2.25
C PRO A 36 0.14 1.08 -1.37
N VAL A 37 -0.04 -0.15 -0.87
CA VAL A 37 0.98 -0.94 -0.17
C VAL A 37 0.97 -2.34 -0.75
N ALA A 38 2.09 -2.76 -1.34
CA ALA A 38 2.27 -4.12 -1.85
C ALA A 38 3.20 -4.89 -0.91
N ILE A 39 2.83 -6.12 -0.56
CA ILE A 39 3.60 -6.98 0.35
C ILE A 39 3.90 -8.31 -0.36
N GLU A 40 5.18 -8.63 -0.46
CA GLU A 40 5.68 -9.90 -1.00
C GLU A 40 6.38 -10.69 0.11
N THR A 41 5.94 -11.91 0.38
CA THR A 41 6.66 -12.81 1.30
C THR A 41 7.81 -13.48 0.55
N LEU A 42 9.04 -13.14 0.91
CA LEU A 42 10.26 -13.68 0.29
C LEU A 42 10.67 -15.02 0.91
N ALA A 43 10.50 -15.15 2.23
CA ALA A 43 10.80 -16.39 2.94
C ALA A 43 9.97 -16.49 4.22
N ARG A 44 9.71 -17.73 4.65
CA ARG A 44 9.05 -18.02 5.92
C ARG A 44 9.47 -19.38 6.44
N GLY A 45 9.42 -19.56 7.76
CA GLY A 45 9.72 -20.83 8.39
C GLY A 45 9.36 -20.82 9.87
N ALA A 46 9.19 -22.01 10.45
CA ALA A 46 8.93 -22.18 11.87
C ALA A 46 10.27 -22.39 12.60
N PRO A 47 10.76 -21.39 13.37
CA PRO A 47 12.01 -21.57 14.11
C PRO A 47 11.82 -22.51 15.30
N ALA A 48 12.83 -23.34 15.57
CA ALA A 48 12.78 -24.25 16.71
C ALA A 48 12.66 -23.46 18.01
N GLY A 49 11.70 -23.88 18.87
CA GLY A 49 11.47 -23.25 20.18
C GLY A 49 10.68 -21.96 20.16
N ALA A 50 10.17 -21.51 19.01
CA ALA A 50 9.42 -20.25 18.90
C ALA A 50 7.93 -20.35 19.27
N GLY A 51 7.47 -21.42 19.92
CA GLY A 51 6.14 -21.51 20.48
C GLY A 51 4.98 -21.41 19.48
N GLY A 52 5.18 -21.88 18.23
CA GLY A 52 4.18 -21.79 17.16
C GLY A 52 4.25 -20.51 16.32
N ARG A 53 5.18 -19.61 16.63
CA ARG A 53 5.43 -18.41 15.81
C ARG A 53 6.17 -18.75 14.50
N THR A 54 5.98 -17.90 13.51
CA THR A 54 6.65 -17.98 12.21
C THR A 54 7.70 -16.89 12.09
N LEU A 55 8.93 -17.25 11.71
CA LEU A 55 9.90 -16.29 11.21
C LEU A 55 9.58 -16.00 9.75
N LEU A 56 9.45 -14.72 9.42
CA LEU A 56 9.12 -14.30 8.09
C LEU A 56 10.05 -13.17 7.61
N LEU A 57 10.26 -13.13 6.30
CA LEU A 57 10.93 -12.05 5.60
C LEU A 57 10.01 -11.57 4.47
N GLN A 58 9.74 -10.29 4.45
CA GLN A 58 8.88 -9.63 3.45
C GLN A 58 9.59 -8.48 2.78
N ARG A 59 9.25 -8.22 1.54
CA ARG A 59 9.49 -6.94 0.86
C ARG A 59 8.19 -6.18 0.83
N ILE A 60 8.22 -4.93 1.26
CA ILE A 60 7.07 -4.03 1.29
C ILE A 60 7.37 -2.84 0.39
N VAL A 61 6.43 -2.51 -0.49
CA VAL A 61 6.49 -1.32 -1.35
C VAL A 61 5.36 -0.39 -0.97
N ILE A 62 5.68 0.84 -0.59
CA ILE A 62 4.71 1.88 -0.20
C ILE A 62 4.74 2.98 -1.26
N GLN A 63 3.62 3.21 -1.92
CA GLN A 63 3.54 4.22 -2.97
C GLN A 63 3.65 5.65 -2.41
N PRO A 64 4.08 6.64 -3.23
CA PRO A 64 4.13 8.04 -2.81
C PRO A 64 2.81 8.55 -2.25
N GLY A 65 2.88 9.32 -1.15
CA GLY A 65 1.73 9.92 -0.49
C GLY A 65 0.87 8.94 0.33
N VAL A 66 1.23 7.67 0.40
CA VAL A 66 0.52 6.69 1.23
C VAL A 66 0.91 6.87 2.69
N GLU A 67 -0.10 6.92 3.56
CA GLU A 67 0.04 6.87 5.01
C GLU A 67 -0.59 5.58 5.54
N ILE A 68 0.11 4.92 6.45
CA ILE A 68 -0.37 3.79 7.23
C ILE A 68 -0.76 4.35 8.59
N PRO A 69 -2.07 4.43 8.89
CA PRO A 69 -2.57 5.03 10.12
C PRO A 69 -2.03 4.34 11.38
N SER A 70 -2.28 4.97 12.54
CA SER A 70 -1.86 4.46 13.85
C SER A 70 -2.20 2.99 14.04
N HIS A 71 -1.18 2.19 14.29
CA HIS A 71 -1.29 0.76 14.48
C HIS A 71 -0.11 0.22 15.30
N ARG A 72 -0.19 -1.07 15.65
CA ARG A 72 0.88 -1.85 16.27
C ARG A 72 0.97 -3.24 15.64
N HIS A 73 2.08 -3.91 15.87
CA HIS A 73 2.30 -5.30 15.48
C HIS A 73 2.40 -6.21 16.70
N PRO A 74 1.81 -7.43 16.68
CA PRO A 74 2.02 -8.46 17.72
C PRO A 74 3.31 -9.25 17.44
N ALA A 75 4.42 -8.56 17.24
CA ALA A 75 5.69 -9.12 16.81
C ALA A 75 6.87 -8.18 17.09
N ASP A 76 8.04 -8.75 17.32
CA ASP A 76 9.32 -8.03 17.22
C ASP A 76 9.74 -8.01 15.75
N LEU A 77 10.02 -6.83 15.23
CA LEU A 77 10.29 -6.59 13.81
C LEU A 77 11.63 -5.88 13.59
N VAL A 78 12.27 -6.21 12.50
CA VAL A 78 13.44 -5.50 11.98
C VAL A 78 13.11 -5.01 10.59
N TYR A 79 13.38 -3.75 10.32
CA TYR A 79 13.22 -3.11 9.02
C TYR A 79 14.57 -2.70 8.47
N MET A 80 14.73 -2.77 7.15
CA MET A 80 15.83 -2.14 6.43
C MET A 80 15.28 -1.48 5.19
N ILE A 81 15.59 -0.22 4.99
CA ILE A 81 15.16 0.53 3.81
C ILE A 81 16.05 0.15 2.62
N GLU A 82 15.47 -0.38 1.54
CA GLU A 82 16.19 -0.63 0.29
C GLU A 82 16.26 0.63 -0.58
N SER A 83 15.16 1.41 -0.63
CA SER A 83 15.10 2.66 -1.40
C SER A 83 13.97 3.57 -0.94
N GLY A 84 14.05 4.86 -1.29
CA GLY A 84 13.10 5.89 -0.90
C GLY A 84 13.35 6.41 0.51
N THR A 85 12.44 7.27 0.99
CA THR A 85 12.48 7.84 2.34
C THR A 85 11.23 7.43 3.11
N PHE A 86 11.41 6.67 4.17
CA PHE A 86 10.33 6.15 5.02
C PHE A 86 10.20 6.99 6.28
N SER A 87 9.10 7.75 6.39
CA SER A 87 8.82 8.56 7.57
C SER A 87 8.08 7.72 8.61
N PHE A 88 8.53 7.79 9.86
CA PHE A 88 8.04 6.96 10.95
C PHE A 88 7.89 7.79 12.22
N THR A 89 6.75 7.67 12.91
CA THR A 89 6.48 8.38 14.16
C THR A 89 6.06 7.38 15.23
N VAL A 90 6.83 7.31 16.32
CA VAL A 90 6.48 6.50 17.50
C VAL A 90 5.42 7.24 18.31
N LEU A 91 4.30 6.59 18.60
CA LEU A 91 3.23 7.13 19.46
C LEU A 91 3.27 6.53 20.87
N GLU A 92 3.60 5.23 20.99
CA GLU A 92 3.79 4.55 22.28
C GLU A 92 4.91 3.51 22.13
N GLY A 93 5.65 3.26 23.21
CA GLY A 93 6.79 2.34 23.20
C GLY A 93 8.09 3.01 22.76
N SER A 94 8.93 2.28 22.04
CA SER A 94 10.19 2.80 21.50
C SER A 94 10.67 1.97 20.32
N VAL A 95 11.46 2.58 19.45
CA VAL A 95 12.21 1.91 18.39
C VAL A 95 13.68 2.28 18.48
N GLU A 96 14.54 1.37 18.01
CA GLU A 96 15.97 1.62 17.88
C GLU A 96 16.29 1.77 16.40
N LEU A 97 16.76 2.95 16.02
CA LEU A 97 17.14 3.30 14.66
C LEU A 97 18.65 3.23 14.51
N THR A 98 19.13 2.43 13.58
CA THR A 98 20.54 2.33 13.20
C THR A 98 20.77 3.05 11.88
N ARG A 99 21.58 4.11 11.92
CA ARG A 99 21.95 4.91 10.75
C ARG A 99 23.04 4.22 9.95
N ARG A 100 22.81 4.00 8.67
CA ARG A 100 23.80 3.38 7.78
C ARG A 100 25.12 4.12 7.73
N GLU A 101 25.09 5.45 7.64
CA GLU A 101 26.30 6.26 7.43
C GLU A 101 27.28 6.17 8.59
N THR A 102 26.78 6.13 9.82
CA THR A 102 27.59 6.19 11.04
C THR A 102 27.68 4.86 11.77
N GLY A 103 26.75 3.93 11.51
CA GLY A 103 26.54 2.73 12.32
C GLY A 103 26.03 3.02 13.74
N ALA A 104 25.69 4.28 14.02
CA ALA A 104 25.15 4.66 15.32
C ALA A 104 23.71 4.17 15.46
N THR A 105 23.38 3.67 16.66
CA THR A 105 22.01 3.34 17.04
C THR A 105 21.49 4.38 18.01
N GLU A 106 20.28 4.84 17.78
CA GLU A 106 19.57 5.83 18.60
C GLU A 106 18.16 5.36 18.92
N THR A 107 17.68 5.66 20.12
CA THR A 107 16.28 5.43 20.48
C THR A 107 15.45 6.61 19.99
N VAL A 108 14.41 6.34 19.22
CA VAL A 108 13.49 7.38 18.73
C VAL A 108 12.53 7.77 19.85
N ALA A 109 12.46 9.07 20.14
CA ALA A 109 11.55 9.60 21.16
C ALA A 109 10.09 9.56 20.68
N VAL A 110 9.19 9.25 21.61
CA VAL A 110 7.73 9.30 21.36
C VAL A 110 7.31 10.69 20.89
N GLY A 111 6.48 10.75 19.85
CA GLY A 111 6.01 11.98 19.25
C GLY A 111 6.97 12.64 18.26
N THR A 112 8.15 12.05 18.04
CA THR A 112 9.12 12.54 17.05
C THR A 112 8.96 11.75 15.75
N GLU A 113 8.79 12.46 14.66
CA GLU A 113 8.89 11.87 13.33
C GLU A 113 10.36 11.79 12.92
N VAL A 114 10.76 10.65 12.39
CA VAL A 114 12.08 10.41 11.83
C VAL A 114 11.97 9.90 10.41
N ASP A 115 12.89 10.34 9.57
CA ASP A 115 13.02 9.80 8.22
C ASP A 115 14.15 8.77 8.21
N LEU A 116 13.84 7.59 7.64
CA LEU A 116 14.79 6.53 7.36
C LEU A 116 15.08 6.53 5.87
N GLU A 117 16.35 6.52 5.52
CA GLU A 117 16.83 6.49 4.13
C GLU A 117 17.41 5.12 3.76
N ALA A 118 17.69 4.94 2.47
CA ALA A 118 18.24 3.70 1.97
C ALA A 118 19.48 3.22 2.75
N GLY A 119 19.38 2.05 3.34
CA GLY A 119 20.39 1.41 4.17
C GLY A 119 20.24 1.65 5.67
N ASP A 120 19.38 2.57 6.12
CA ASP A 120 18.99 2.66 7.53
C ASP A 120 18.21 1.42 7.93
N ALA A 121 18.34 1.01 9.18
CA ALA A 121 17.64 -0.12 9.76
C ALA A 121 17.00 0.25 11.09
N MET A 122 15.91 -0.41 11.43
CA MET A 122 15.17 -0.14 12.67
C MET A 122 14.73 -1.45 13.32
N PHE A 123 14.83 -1.50 14.63
CA PHE A 123 14.18 -2.52 15.45
C PHE A 123 12.94 -1.94 16.12
N GLU A 124 11.83 -2.63 15.98
CA GLU A 124 10.56 -2.32 16.61
C GLU A 124 10.13 -3.47 17.51
N GLY A 125 9.97 -3.20 18.80
CA GLY A 125 9.49 -4.18 19.76
C GLY A 125 7.98 -4.43 19.64
N GLU A 126 7.55 -5.62 20.01
CA GLU A 126 6.16 -6.03 20.03
C GLU A 126 5.27 -5.00 20.76
N GLY A 127 4.17 -4.58 20.12
CA GLY A 127 3.18 -3.68 20.71
C GLY A 127 3.51 -2.19 20.59
N THR A 128 4.64 -1.80 20.00
CA THR A 128 4.95 -0.39 19.68
C THR A 128 3.86 0.20 18.81
N VAL A 129 3.28 1.34 19.23
CA VAL A 129 2.26 2.05 18.45
C VAL A 129 2.93 3.14 17.63
N HIS A 130 2.63 3.15 16.34
CA HIS A 130 3.27 4.08 15.39
C HIS A 130 2.38 4.45 14.21
N VAL A 131 2.79 5.49 13.51
CA VAL A 131 2.32 5.90 12.18
C VAL A 131 3.50 5.81 11.23
N ALA A 132 3.25 5.35 10.01
CA ALA A 132 4.27 5.29 8.97
C ALA A 132 3.74 5.91 7.67
N ARG A 133 4.62 6.54 6.89
CA ARG A 133 4.21 7.16 5.63
C ARG A 133 5.35 7.25 4.62
N ASN A 134 4.99 7.32 3.36
CA ASN A 134 5.88 7.75 2.30
C ASN A 134 5.54 9.22 1.94
N ALA A 135 6.30 10.15 2.49
CA ALA A 135 6.15 11.58 2.18
C ALA A 135 6.93 12.00 0.91
N GLY A 136 7.70 11.09 0.32
CA GLY A 136 8.49 11.33 -0.89
C GLY A 136 7.67 11.27 -2.18
N THR A 137 8.38 11.38 -3.29
CA THR A 137 7.81 11.30 -4.65
C THR A 137 8.08 9.97 -5.35
N GLU A 138 8.93 9.14 -4.75
CA GLU A 138 9.28 7.81 -5.24
C GLU A 138 8.75 6.73 -4.27
N PRO A 139 8.51 5.49 -4.73
CA PRO A 139 8.13 4.41 -3.85
C PRO A 139 9.19 4.15 -2.77
N VAL A 140 8.74 3.93 -1.55
CA VAL A 140 9.58 3.35 -0.50
C VAL A 140 9.58 1.83 -0.68
N VAL A 141 10.77 1.25 -0.68
CA VAL A 141 10.94 -0.21 -0.65
C VAL A 141 11.70 -0.57 0.61
N LEU A 142 11.14 -1.47 1.40
CA LEU A 142 11.78 -1.94 2.61
C LEU A 142 11.69 -3.47 2.74
N LEU A 143 12.68 -4.05 3.40
CA LEU A 143 12.65 -5.41 3.90
C LEU A 143 12.19 -5.39 5.35
N LEU A 144 11.26 -6.29 5.68
CA LEU A 144 10.79 -6.51 7.03
C LEU A 144 11.06 -7.97 7.40
N ALA A 145 11.72 -8.19 8.53
CA ALA A 145 11.86 -9.52 9.11
C ALA A 145 11.30 -9.53 10.54
N GLY A 146 10.68 -10.63 10.95
CA GLY A 146 10.14 -10.73 12.29
C GLY A 146 9.68 -12.13 12.68
N VAL A 147 9.42 -12.30 13.96
CA VAL A 147 8.85 -13.54 14.54
C VAL A 147 7.41 -13.27 14.90
N VAL A 148 6.49 -13.68 14.03
CA VAL A 148 5.08 -13.32 14.07
C VAL A 148 4.18 -14.46 14.55
N ASP A 149 3.09 -14.12 15.21
CA ASP A 149 1.98 -15.02 15.50
C ASP A 149 0.94 -14.90 14.38
N GLU A 150 0.92 -15.85 13.45
CA GLU A 150 -0.01 -15.83 12.33
C GLU A 150 -1.48 -16.05 12.71
N ALA A 151 -1.76 -16.40 13.97
CA ALA A 151 -3.12 -16.48 14.48
C ALA A 151 -3.72 -15.09 14.79
N GLN A 152 -2.88 -14.04 14.81
CA GLN A 152 -3.29 -12.67 15.05
C GLN A 152 -3.18 -11.81 13.76
N PRO A 153 -4.03 -10.78 13.61
CA PRO A 153 -3.82 -9.78 12.55
C PRO A 153 -2.46 -9.13 12.69
N PHE A 154 -1.69 -9.10 11.60
CA PHE A 154 -0.34 -8.52 11.60
C PHE A 154 -0.37 -7.01 11.88
N ILE A 155 -1.36 -6.29 11.34
CA ILE A 155 -1.64 -4.88 11.62
C ILE A 155 -2.84 -4.81 12.56
N GLN A 156 -2.65 -4.25 13.73
CA GLN A 156 -3.70 -4.01 14.73
C GLN A 156 -3.92 -2.50 14.85
N PRO A 157 -4.99 -1.94 14.24
CA PRO A 157 -5.28 -0.51 14.34
C PRO A 157 -5.41 -0.05 15.79
N VAL A 158 -4.91 1.15 16.08
CA VAL A 158 -5.03 1.80 17.39
C VAL A 158 -5.71 3.14 17.19
N GLU A 159 -6.84 3.35 17.88
CA GLU A 159 -7.51 4.65 17.85
C GLU A 159 -6.68 5.69 18.62
N PRO A 160 -6.49 6.89 18.06
CA PRO A 160 -5.80 7.97 18.76
C PRO A 160 -6.44 8.26 20.13
N GLY A 161 -5.67 8.19 21.19
CA GLY A 161 -6.13 8.53 22.54
C GLY A 161 -6.73 7.37 23.36
N THR A 162 -6.67 6.13 22.90
CA THR A 162 -7.03 4.97 23.72
C THR A 162 -5.80 4.52 24.51
N PRO A 163 -5.76 4.69 25.85
CA PRO A 163 -4.64 4.19 26.65
C PRO A 163 -4.57 2.67 26.52
N THR A 164 -3.42 2.14 26.21
CA THR A 164 -3.14 0.69 26.33
C THR A 164 -3.13 0.31 27.81
N THR A 165 -4.08 -0.54 28.23
CA THR A 165 -4.16 -1.10 29.60
C THR A 165 -3.26 -2.32 29.73
#